data_9a686e8ea3af59733162d83b6dac2d3d
#
_entry.id   9a686e8ea3af59733162d83b6dac2d3d
#
_cell.length_a   1.000
_cell.length_b   1.000
_cell.length_c   1.000
_cell.angle_alpha   90.00
_cell.angle_beta   90.00
_cell.angle_gamma   90.00
#
_symmetry.space_group_name_H-M   'P 1'
#
loop_
_entity.id
_entity.type
_entity.pdbx_description
1 polymer ?
#
loop_
_entity_poly.entity_id
_entity_poly.type
_entity_poly.pdbx_seq_one_letter_code
_entity_poly.pdbx_strand_id
1 'polypeptide(L)'
;MRDTDTVDHAGKIMLERKISGLPVVNHEEELVGVVSEADLIYREGNIHLPTFIPIMDGVIFLESMKKVEEQVKKMIGYKVKDVMTRDVITIKENAPVEEAARIMMDKKVNRLPVVRNKKIVGIVTRSDILKAITG
;
A
#
# COMPACT_ATOMS: atom_id res chain seq x y z
N MET A 1 7.43 2.65 -7.11
CA MET A 1 7.89 2.87 -5.71
C MET A 1 9.05 1.94 -5.42
N ARG A 2 10.16 2.48 -5.00
CA ARG A 2 11.31 1.66 -4.63
C ARG A 2 11.27 1.30 -3.15
N ASP A 3 11.83 0.14 -2.82
CA ASP A 3 11.86 -0.34 -1.44
C ASP A 3 12.70 0.57 -0.52
N THR A 4 13.61 1.35 -1.10
CA THR A 4 14.44 2.31 -0.36
C THR A 4 13.79 3.70 -0.24
N ASP A 5 12.65 3.92 -0.87
CA ASP A 5 11.90 5.16 -0.72
C ASP A 5 11.35 5.28 0.70
N THR A 6 11.09 6.51 1.12
CA THR A 6 10.58 6.76 2.46
C THR A 6 9.07 6.52 2.53
N VAL A 7 8.59 6.20 3.73
CA VAL A 7 7.16 6.07 4.00
C VAL A 7 6.43 7.39 3.72
N ASP A 8 7.05 8.52 4.05
CA ASP A 8 6.51 9.85 3.77
C ASP A 8 6.26 10.04 2.27
N HIS A 9 7.23 9.67 1.44
CA HIS A 9 7.11 9.77 -0.01
C HIS A 9 5.96 8.90 -0.53
N ALA A 10 5.86 7.67 -0.05
CA ALA A 10 4.76 6.78 -0.43
C ALA A 10 3.39 7.37 -0.08
N GLY A 11 3.27 7.90 1.13
CA GLY A 11 2.02 8.53 1.57
C GLY A 11 1.63 9.72 0.72
N LYS A 12 2.59 10.56 0.35
CA LYS A 12 2.34 11.70 -0.52
C LYS A 12 1.83 11.28 -1.89
N ILE A 13 2.44 10.25 -2.48
CA ILE A 13 1.99 9.73 -3.78
C ILE A 13 0.57 9.19 -3.68
N MET A 14 0.27 8.44 -2.64
CA MET A 14 -1.09 7.90 -2.45
C MET A 14 -2.13 9.01 -2.35
N LEU A 15 -1.83 10.08 -1.63
CA LEU A 15 -2.73 11.22 -1.50
C LEU A 15 -2.88 11.98 -2.81
N GLU A 16 -1.78 12.27 -3.49
CA GLU A 16 -1.80 13.03 -4.75
C GLU A 16 -2.55 12.30 -5.85
N ARG A 17 -2.35 10.99 -5.94
CA ARG A 17 -2.95 10.18 -7.00
C ARG A 17 -4.25 9.52 -6.60
N LYS A 18 -4.70 9.73 -5.36
CA LYS A 18 -5.93 9.15 -4.82
C LYS A 18 -5.96 7.63 -4.96
N ILE A 19 -4.86 6.99 -4.60
CA ILE A 19 -4.72 5.53 -4.62
C ILE A 19 -4.42 5.03 -3.22
N SER A 20 -4.79 3.79 -2.94
CA SER A 20 -4.66 3.20 -1.61
C SER A 20 -3.51 2.21 -1.48
N GLY A 21 -2.77 1.98 -2.54
CA GLY A 21 -1.64 1.06 -2.52
C GLY A 21 -0.72 1.23 -3.72
N LEU A 22 0.53 0.82 -3.53
CA LEU A 22 1.58 0.93 -4.54
C LEU A 22 2.40 -0.34 -4.57
N PRO A 23 2.70 -0.88 -5.76
CA PRO A 23 3.70 -1.94 -5.87
C PRO A 23 5.09 -1.39 -5.53
N VAL A 24 5.91 -2.23 -4.92
CA VAL A 24 7.26 -1.88 -4.48
C VAL A 24 8.26 -2.75 -5.21
N VAL A 25 9.26 -2.10 -5.80
CA VAL A 25 10.31 -2.77 -6.55
C VAL A 25 11.68 -2.52 -5.91
N ASN A 26 12.62 -3.42 -6.13
CA ASN A 26 14.00 -3.25 -5.70
C ASN A 26 14.82 -2.51 -6.75
N HIS A 27 16.12 -2.40 -6.55
CA HIS A 27 17.04 -1.71 -7.49
C HIS A 27 17.17 -2.41 -8.85
N GLU A 28 16.79 -3.68 -8.91
CA GLU A 28 16.75 -4.46 -10.16
C GLU A 28 15.38 -4.39 -10.84
N GLU A 29 14.48 -3.56 -10.31
CA GLU A 29 13.10 -3.39 -10.78
C GLU A 29 12.23 -4.64 -10.62
N GLU A 30 12.64 -5.54 -9.75
CA GLU A 30 11.82 -6.71 -9.42
C GLU A 30 10.79 -6.37 -8.36
N LEU A 31 9.60 -6.92 -8.51
CA LEU A 31 8.52 -6.72 -7.54
C LEU A 31 8.87 -7.44 -6.24
N VAL A 32 8.98 -6.71 -5.14
CA VAL A 32 9.35 -7.25 -3.84
C VAL A 32 8.27 -7.07 -2.77
N GLY A 33 7.25 -6.27 -3.04
CA GLY A 33 6.19 -6.06 -2.08
C GLY A 33 5.12 -5.12 -2.57
N VAL A 34 4.16 -4.86 -1.71
CA VAL A 34 3.11 -3.85 -1.91
C VAL A 34 3.00 -3.05 -0.63
N VAL A 35 2.89 -1.74 -0.75
CA VAL A 35 2.62 -0.88 0.40
C VAL A 35 1.24 -0.27 0.24
N SER A 36 0.45 -0.31 1.31
CA SER A 36 -0.92 0.20 1.33
C SER A 36 -1.08 1.27 2.41
N GLU A 37 -2.20 1.99 2.37
CA GLU A 37 -2.56 2.92 3.42
C GLU A 37 -2.54 2.24 4.79
N ALA A 38 -3.05 1.03 4.86
CA ALA A 38 -3.08 0.26 6.10
C ALA A 38 -1.67 -0.03 6.62
N ASP A 39 -0.73 -0.36 5.71
CA ASP A 39 0.65 -0.57 6.10
C ASP A 39 1.28 0.68 6.71
N LEU A 40 0.95 1.85 6.16
CA LEU A 40 1.50 3.11 6.65
C LEU A 40 0.91 3.53 8.00
N ILE A 41 -0.35 3.20 8.24
CA ILE A 41 -1.08 3.67 9.42
C ILE A 41 -1.04 2.66 10.56
N TYR A 42 -1.20 1.37 10.26
CA TYR A 42 -1.44 0.35 11.27
C TYR A 42 -0.29 -0.60 11.52
N ARG A 43 0.63 -0.76 10.58
CA ARG A 43 1.62 -1.81 10.67
C ARG A 43 2.75 -1.51 11.64
N GLU A 44 3.05 -0.25 11.82
CA GLU A 44 3.90 0.19 12.90
C GLU A 44 3.02 0.31 14.14
N GLY A 45 2.80 -0.81 14.83
CA GLY A 45 1.82 -0.97 15.91
C GLY A 45 1.86 0.03 17.04
N ASN A 46 2.71 1.02 16.96
CA ASN A 46 2.82 2.12 17.91
C ASN A 46 2.27 3.43 17.34
N ILE A 47 1.83 3.44 16.11
CA ILE A 47 1.20 4.64 15.55
C ILE A 47 -0.29 4.55 15.79
N HIS A 48 -0.65 4.68 17.03
CA HIS A 48 -1.99 5.08 17.34
C HIS A 48 -2.05 6.57 17.11
N LEU A 49 -2.48 6.94 15.92
CA LEU A 49 -3.10 8.24 15.77
C LEU A 49 -4.28 8.17 16.71
N PRO A 50 -4.23 8.88 17.85
CA PRO A 50 -5.37 8.87 18.74
C PRO A 50 -6.51 9.46 17.94
N THR A 51 -7.46 8.63 17.62
CA THR A 51 -8.62 9.03 16.88
C THR A 51 -9.34 10.10 17.67
N PHE A 52 -8.96 11.33 17.48
CA PHE A 52 -9.81 12.51 17.69
C PHE A 52 -10.50 12.69 19.03
N ILE A 53 -10.55 11.66 19.87
CA ILE A 53 -11.14 11.75 21.21
C ILE A 53 -10.46 12.85 22.03
N PRO A 54 -9.14 12.99 21.97
CA PRO A 54 -8.47 14.07 22.68
C PRO A 54 -8.79 15.47 22.16
N ILE A 55 -9.33 15.59 20.99
CA ILE A 55 -9.67 16.89 20.42
C ILE A 55 -10.79 17.59 21.22
N MET A 56 -11.58 16.81 21.92
CA MET A 56 -12.69 17.33 22.72
C MET A 56 -12.25 17.90 24.07
N ASP A 57 -11.03 17.61 24.47
CA ASP A 57 -10.53 17.97 25.79
C ASP A 57 -9.18 18.67 25.61
N GLY A 58 -9.18 19.99 25.68
CA GLY A 58 -8.08 20.83 25.25
C GLY A 58 -6.73 20.54 25.88
N VAL A 59 -6.70 20.05 27.13
CA VAL A 59 -5.44 19.76 27.83
C VAL A 59 -4.85 18.41 27.40
N ILE A 60 -5.70 17.43 27.28
CA ILE A 60 -5.32 16.08 26.80
C ILE A 60 -4.92 16.16 25.32
N PHE A 61 -5.55 17.04 24.59
CA PHE A 61 -5.26 17.28 23.18
C PHE A 61 -3.81 17.73 22.95
N LEU A 62 -3.27 18.62 23.78
CA LEU A 62 -1.90 19.11 23.61
C LEU A 62 -0.86 18.00 23.84
N GLU A 63 -1.05 17.12 24.82
CA GLU A 63 -0.19 15.98 25.03
C GLU A 63 -0.31 14.97 23.89
N SER A 64 -1.52 14.73 23.41
CA SER A 64 -1.77 13.80 22.32
C SER A 64 -1.15 14.31 21.02
N MET A 65 -1.19 15.59 20.76
CA MET A 65 -0.56 16.19 19.59
C MET A 65 0.95 16.02 19.59
N LYS A 66 1.60 16.18 20.76
CA LYS A 66 3.03 15.92 20.87
C LYS A 66 3.37 14.46 20.58
N LYS A 67 2.57 13.52 21.08
CA LYS A 67 2.77 12.10 20.81
C LYS A 67 2.59 11.80 19.33
N VAL A 68 1.59 12.40 18.71
CA VAL A 68 1.35 12.25 17.25
C VAL A 68 2.54 12.81 16.46
N GLU A 69 3.04 14.00 16.83
CA GLU A 69 4.20 14.59 16.16
C GLU A 69 5.43 13.70 16.28
N GLU A 70 5.70 13.15 17.46
CA GLU A 70 6.82 12.25 17.67
C GLU A 70 6.69 10.98 16.84
N GLN A 71 5.50 10.41 16.76
CA GLN A 71 5.23 9.24 15.94
C GLN A 71 5.35 9.53 14.46
N VAL A 72 4.84 10.66 14.02
CA VAL A 72 4.97 11.09 12.62
C VAL A 72 6.43 11.32 12.26
N LYS A 73 7.21 11.93 13.15
CA LYS A 73 8.66 12.10 12.95
C LYS A 73 9.38 10.77 12.83
N LYS A 74 8.99 9.78 13.61
CA LYS A 74 9.54 8.43 13.49
C LYS A 74 9.19 7.79 12.17
N MET A 75 7.95 7.97 11.69
CA MET A 75 7.52 7.46 10.39
C MET A 75 8.32 8.03 9.23
N ILE A 76 8.66 9.30 9.29
CA ILE A 76 9.38 9.98 8.21
C ILE A 76 10.73 9.31 7.94
N GLY A 77 11.35 8.71 8.96
CA GLY A 77 12.62 8.02 8.82
C GLY A 77 12.53 6.59 8.30
N TYR A 78 11.35 6.01 8.25
CA TYR A 78 11.21 4.62 7.82
C TYR A 78 11.23 4.49 6.30
N LYS A 79 11.79 3.37 5.85
CA LYS A 79 11.78 2.99 4.44
C LYS A 79 10.55 2.14 4.14
N VAL A 80 10.10 2.20 2.89
CA VAL A 80 8.97 1.39 2.42
C VAL A 80 9.21 -0.10 2.69
N LYS A 81 10.45 -0.58 2.53
CA LYS A 81 10.80 -1.98 2.80
C LYS A 81 10.52 -2.44 4.22
N ASP A 82 10.47 -1.50 5.18
CA ASP A 82 10.26 -1.82 6.58
C ASP A 82 8.78 -2.06 6.92
N VAL A 83 7.88 -1.53 6.09
CA VAL A 83 6.43 -1.59 6.34
C VAL A 83 5.65 -2.34 5.27
N MET A 84 6.22 -2.60 4.12
CA MET A 84 5.52 -3.24 3.00
C MET A 84 5.11 -4.68 3.30
N THR A 85 4.08 -5.13 2.61
CA THR A 85 3.67 -6.53 2.60
C THR A 85 4.51 -7.26 1.55
N ARG A 86 5.20 -8.32 1.95
CA ARG A 86 6.11 -9.06 1.05
C ARG A 86 5.44 -10.18 0.28
N ASP A 87 4.37 -10.73 0.82
CA ASP A 87 3.60 -11.78 0.15
C ASP A 87 2.65 -11.14 -0.85
N VAL A 88 3.14 -10.85 -2.05
CA VAL A 88 2.35 -10.21 -3.09
C VAL A 88 1.68 -11.28 -3.93
N ILE A 89 0.36 -11.15 -4.07
CA ILE A 89 -0.40 -11.98 -4.98
C ILE A 89 -0.27 -11.37 -6.37
N THR A 90 0.32 -12.11 -7.30
CA THR A 90 0.59 -11.64 -8.65
C THR A 90 -0.05 -12.55 -9.69
N ILE A 91 -0.07 -12.09 -10.94
CA ILE A 91 -0.50 -12.88 -12.07
C ILE A 91 0.49 -12.71 -13.21
N LYS A 92 0.70 -13.77 -14.00
CA LYS A 92 1.56 -13.70 -15.18
C LYS A 92 0.84 -13.02 -16.32
N GLU A 93 1.59 -12.32 -17.16
CA GLU A 93 1.02 -11.57 -18.27
C GLU A 93 0.25 -12.42 -19.31
N ASN A 94 0.63 -13.70 -19.43
CA ASN A 94 -0.03 -14.62 -20.36
C ASN A 94 -1.19 -15.40 -19.75
N ALA A 95 -1.54 -15.13 -18.50
CA ALA A 95 -2.65 -15.79 -17.84
C ALA A 95 -3.99 -15.31 -18.41
N PRO A 96 -5.00 -16.20 -18.51
CA PRO A 96 -6.31 -15.77 -18.97
C PRO A 96 -7.03 -14.90 -17.94
N VAL A 97 -7.96 -14.08 -18.44
CA VAL A 97 -8.74 -13.16 -17.59
C VAL A 97 -9.50 -13.92 -16.50
N GLU A 98 -9.97 -15.12 -16.80
CA GLU A 98 -10.70 -15.95 -15.84
C GLU A 98 -9.86 -16.32 -14.64
N GLU A 99 -8.56 -16.52 -14.83
CA GLU A 99 -7.66 -16.79 -13.72
C GLU A 99 -7.52 -15.56 -12.81
N ALA A 100 -7.41 -14.37 -13.40
CA ALA A 100 -7.36 -13.13 -12.62
C ALA A 100 -8.63 -12.96 -11.79
N ALA A 101 -9.79 -13.20 -12.40
CA ALA A 101 -11.08 -13.10 -11.70
C ALA A 101 -11.15 -14.08 -10.53
N ARG A 102 -10.70 -15.32 -10.74
CA ARG A 102 -10.70 -16.35 -9.71
C ARG A 102 -9.80 -15.97 -8.53
N ILE A 103 -8.60 -15.48 -8.83
CA ILE A 103 -7.65 -15.05 -7.79
C ILE A 103 -8.23 -13.90 -6.98
N MET A 104 -8.84 -12.92 -7.65
CA MET A 104 -9.46 -11.78 -6.97
C MET A 104 -10.57 -12.22 -6.02
N MET A 105 -11.37 -13.21 -6.41
CA MET A 105 -12.42 -13.75 -5.57
C MET A 105 -11.87 -14.56 -4.39
N ASP A 106 -10.95 -15.48 -4.68
CA ASP A 106 -10.41 -16.39 -3.67
C ASP A 106 -9.57 -15.67 -2.63
N LYS A 107 -8.79 -14.70 -3.05
CA LYS A 107 -7.88 -13.94 -2.17
C LYS A 107 -8.47 -12.62 -1.69
N LYS A 108 -9.68 -12.28 -2.14
CA LYS A 108 -10.39 -11.05 -1.75
C LYS A 108 -9.56 -9.79 -2.01
N VAL A 109 -8.92 -9.74 -3.17
CA VAL A 109 -8.18 -8.58 -3.64
C VAL A 109 -8.87 -7.99 -4.86
N ASN A 110 -8.72 -6.70 -5.07
CA ASN A 110 -9.36 -5.99 -6.18
C ASN A 110 -8.39 -5.52 -7.25
N ARG A 111 -7.12 -5.83 -7.08
CA ARG A 111 -6.06 -5.52 -8.05
C ARG A 111 -4.96 -6.57 -7.95
N LEU A 112 -4.34 -6.86 -9.09
CA LEU A 112 -3.24 -7.82 -9.19
C LEU A 112 -2.11 -7.20 -9.98
N PRO A 113 -0.89 -7.12 -9.44
CA PRO A 113 0.28 -6.82 -10.26
C PRO A 113 0.50 -7.92 -11.28
N VAL A 114 0.75 -7.51 -12.52
CA VAL A 114 1.08 -8.42 -13.62
C VAL A 114 2.59 -8.45 -13.77
N VAL A 115 3.17 -9.64 -13.75
CA VAL A 115 4.64 -9.80 -13.74
C VAL A 115 5.11 -10.64 -14.91
N ARG A 116 6.35 -10.32 -15.33
CA ARG A 116 7.15 -11.09 -16.27
C ARG A 116 8.55 -11.17 -15.70
N ASN A 117 9.05 -12.39 -15.44
CA ASN A 117 10.39 -12.59 -14.88
C ASN A 117 10.63 -11.73 -13.63
N LYS A 118 9.68 -11.76 -12.68
CA LYS A 118 9.69 -11.00 -11.42
C LYS A 118 9.54 -9.50 -11.58
N LYS A 119 9.48 -8.99 -12.79
CA LYS A 119 9.32 -7.54 -13.04
C LYS A 119 7.85 -7.23 -13.29
N ILE A 120 7.41 -6.12 -12.70
CA ILE A 120 6.05 -5.66 -12.91
C ILE A 120 5.91 -5.05 -14.31
N VAL A 121 4.92 -5.51 -15.06
CA VAL A 121 4.63 -5.00 -16.41
C VAL A 121 3.25 -4.36 -16.50
N GLY A 122 2.44 -4.47 -15.46
CA GLY A 122 1.13 -3.85 -15.43
C GLY A 122 0.39 -4.17 -14.16
N ILE A 123 -0.83 -3.66 -14.07
CA ILE A 123 -1.74 -3.94 -12.96
C ILE A 123 -3.12 -4.22 -13.56
N VAL A 124 -3.73 -5.31 -13.12
CA VAL A 124 -5.12 -5.65 -13.49
C VAL A 124 -6.01 -5.33 -12.30
N THR A 125 -7.07 -4.59 -12.55
CA THR A 125 -8.05 -4.23 -11.52
C THR A 125 -9.37 -4.96 -11.76
N ARG A 126 -10.24 -4.91 -10.76
CA ARG A 126 -11.61 -5.44 -10.89
C ARG A 126 -12.34 -4.78 -12.05
N SER A 127 -12.15 -3.48 -12.25
CA SER A 127 -12.75 -2.75 -13.38
C SER A 127 -12.29 -3.29 -14.72
N ASP A 128 -11.00 -3.65 -14.84
CA ASP A 128 -10.47 -4.22 -16.07
C ASP A 128 -11.13 -5.56 -16.38
N ILE A 129 -11.35 -6.39 -15.37
CA ILE A 129 -12.04 -7.68 -15.54
C ILE A 129 -13.46 -7.45 -16.01
N LEU A 130 -14.18 -6.52 -15.42
CA LEU A 130 -15.55 -6.19 -15.82
C LEU A 130 -15.61 -5.73 -17.27
N LYS A 131 -14.68 -4.88 -17.68
CA LYS A 131 -14.59 -4.42 -19.07
C LYS A 131 -14.35 -5.57 -20.04
N ALA A 132 -13.49 -6.51 -19.66
CA ALA A 132 -13.19 -7.67 -20.52
C ALA A 132 -14.39 -8.59 -20.66
N ILE A 133 -15.21 -8.75 -19.62
CA ILE A 133 -16.40 -9.61 -19.64
C ILE A 133 -17.56 -8.97 -20.41
N THR A 134 -17.74 -7.67 -20.26
CA THR A 134 -18.86 -6.97 -20.88
C THR A 134 -18.58 -6.52 -22.31
N GLY A 135 -17.40 -6.73 -22.77
CA GLY A 135 -17.02 -6.41 -24.13
C GLY A 135 -16.55 -5.02 -24.35
#